data_9e0a67383dcecb6ac630bede0283a79c
#
_entry.id   9e0a67383dcecb6ac630bede0283a79c
#
_cell.length_a   1.000
_cell.length_b   1.000
_cell.length_c   1.000
_cell.angle_alpha   90.00
_cell.angle_beta   90.00
_cell.angle_gamma   90.00
#
_symmetry.space_group_name_H-M   'P 1'
#
loop_
_entity.id
_entity.type
_entity.pdbx_description
1 polymer ?
#
loop_
_entity_poly.entity_id
_entity_poly.type
_entity_poly.pdbx_seq_one_letter_code
_entity_poly.pdbx_strand_id
1 'polypeptide(L)'
;MKRLLFIGVIAVLSLGLVQAQRQPYRVVFDLTSRDSLDQKAVLRWLKEVGTASPQAQMEVVMYAKGFELVMPERSLLINEVKEAMKNPNVSFKVCAIALKNNNVYKSQLVAGVETVPDVIHELVSKQQDRWGYIKVMH
;
A
#
# COMPACT_ATOMS: atom_id res chain seq x y z
N MET A 1 60.26 3.26 4.03
CA MET A 1 59.25 4.14 4.66
C MET A 1 58.18 4.66 3.71
N LYS A 2 58.39 4.72 2.42
CA LYS A 2 57.34 5.19 1.47
C LYS A 2 56.23 4.20 1.15
N ARG A 3 56.34 2.92 1.51
CA ARG A 3 55.34 1.90 1.22
C ARG A 3 54.23 1.78 2.28
N LEU A 4 54.39 2.29 3.47
CA LEU A 4 53.42 2.25 4.57
C LEU A 4 52.38 3.39 4.49
N LEU A 5 52.64 4.47 3.78
CA LEU A 5 51.73 5.61 3.60
C LEU A 5 50.61 5.32 2.58
N PHE A 6 50.81 4.38 1.64
CA PHE A 6 49.81 4.02 0.64
C PHE A 6 48.71 3.09 1.17
N ILE A 7 48.98 2.30 2.20
CA ILE A 7 48.00 1.36 2.76
C ILE A 7 46.96 2.08 3.65
N GLY A 8 47.37 3.21 4.28
CA GLY A 8 46.48 3.99 5.12
C GLY A 8 45.39 4.77 4.35
N VAL A 9 45.66 5.14 3.11
CA VAL A 9 44.72 5.95 2.28
C VAL A 9 43.60 5.08 1.70
N ILE A 10 43.89 3.82 1.40
CA ILE A 10 42.89 2.88 0.85
C ILE A 10 41.88 2.46 1.91
N ALA A 11 42.29 2.35 3.18
CA ALA A 11 41.42 1.95 4.28
C ALA A 11 40.38 3.03 4.67
N VAL A 12 40.68 4.31 4.42
CA VAL A 12 39.75 5.43 4.74
C VAL A 12 38.69 5.63 3.64
N LEU A 13 38.99 5.24 2.40
CA LEU A 13 38.06 5.34 1.28
C LEU A 13 36.98 4.27 1.28
N SER A 14 37.15 3.17 2.02
CA SER A 14 36.18 2.08 2.10
C SER A 14 35.08 2.30 3.16
N LEU A 15 35.23 3.26 4.06
CA LEU A 15 34.25 3.57 5.12
C LEU A 15 33.11 4.52 4.68
N GLY A 16 33.20 5.06 3.47
CA GLY A 16 32.25 6.07 2.96
C GLY A 16 31.05 5.54 2.18
N LEU A 17 30.94 4.23 1.90
CA LEU A 17 29.97 3.68 0.93
C LEU A 17 28.90 2.76 1.49
N VAL A 18 28.77 2.62 2.80
CA VAL A 18 27.62 1.91 3.39
C VAL A 18 26.60 2.94 3.88
N GLN A 19 26.14 3.78 2.98
CA GLN A 19 24.78 4.30 3.15
C GLN A 19 23.85 3.15 2.78
N ALA A 20 23.37 2.43 3.79
CA ALA A 20 22.26 1.50 3.61
C ALA A 20 21.12 2.31 2.95
N GLN A 21 20.90 2.07 1.66
CA GLN A 21 19.74 2.62 0.96
C GLN A 21 18.53 2.10 1.71
N ARG A 22 17.92 2.94 2.54
CA ARG A 22 16.65 2.61 3.18
C ARG A 22 15.69 2.36 2.03
N GLN A 23 15.23 1.11 1.92
CA GLN A 23 14.20 0.75 0.95
C GLN A 23 13.02 1.69 1.17
N PRO A 24 12.42 2.23 0.11
CA PRO A 24 11.26 3.09 0.25
C PRO A 24 10.17 2.36 1.03
N TYR A 25 9.52 3.05 1.96
CA TYR A 25 8.43 2.47 2.73
C TYR A 25 7.28 2.12 1.78
N ARG A 26 6.94 0.84 1.70
CA ARG A 26 5.87 0.34 0.85
C ARG A 26 5.03 -0.67 1.61
N VAL A 27 3.72 -0.52 1.60
CA VAL A 27 2.80 -1.40 2.33
C VAL A 27 1.55 -1.67 1.52
N VAL A 28 1.12 -2.93 1.52
CA VAL A 28 -0.17 -3.36 1.02
C VAL A 28 -1.08 -3.75 2.18
N PHE A 29 -2.26 -3.18 2.21
CA PHE A 29 -3.33 -3.48 3.16
C PHE A 29 -4.33 -4.43 2.52
N ASP A 30 -4.59 -5.55 3.15
CA ASP A 30 -5.52 -6.58 2.70
C ASP A 30 -6.85 -6.43 3.43
N LEU A 31 -7.86 -5.90 2.74
CA LEU A 31 -9.20 -5.64 3.30
C LEU A 31 -10.23 -6.57 2.68
N THR A 32 -10.78 -7.47 3.50
CA THR A 32 -11.87 -8.40 3.10
C THR A 32 -13.18 -8.11 3.78
N SER A 33 -13.16 -7.30 4.83
CA SER A 33 -14.30 -7.04 5.70
C SER A 33 -15.12 -5.84 5.24
N ARG A 34 -16.44 -5.92 5.41
CA ARG A 34 -17.36 -4.77 5.34
C ARG A 34 -17.60 -4.12 6.70
N ASP A 35 -16.96 -4.63 7.74
CA ASP A 35 -17.09 -4.05 9.08
C ASP A 35 -16.56 -2.62 9.10
N SER A 36 -17.33 -1.72 9.68
CA SER A 36 -16.99 -0.30 9.71
C SER A 36 -15.74 0.00 10.54
N LEU A 37 -15.43 -0.82 11.55
CA LEU A 37 -14.21 -0.66 12.35
C LEU A 37 -12.97 -1.01 11.53
N ASP A 38 -13.00 -2.09 10.77
CA ASP A 38 -11.91 -2.45 9.84
C ASP A 38 -11.71 -1.37 8.78
N GLN A 39 -12.81 -0.91 8.18
CA GLN A 39 -12.77 0.13 7.16
C GLN A 39 -12.22 1.46 7.69
N LYS A 40 -12.62 1.87 8.89
CA LYS A 40 -12.06 3.05 9.58
C LYS A 40 -10.59 2.85 9.94
N ALA A 41 -10.22 1.64 10.36
CA ALA A 41 -8.84 1.34 10.72
C ALA A 41 -7.89 1.51 9.53
N VAL A 42 -8.20 0.95 8.37
CA VAL A 42 -7.33 1.09 7.19
C VAL A 42 -7.19 2.55 6.76
N LEU A 43 -8.27 3.34 6.75
CA LEU A 43 -8.22 4.76 6.41
C LEU A 43 -7.37 5.57 7.40
N ARG A 44 -7.48 5.25 8.70
CA ARG A 44 -6.62 5.83 9.73
C ARG A 44 -5.15 5.48 9.50
N TRP A 45 -4.84 4.22 9.22
CA TRP A 45 -3.45 3.78 8.97
C TRP A 45 -2.84 4.42 7.73
N LEU A 46 -3.61 4.62 6.65
CA LEU A 46 -3.16 5.38 5.49
C LEU A 46 -2.71 6.80 5.87
N LYS A 47 -3.48 7.47 6.72
CA LYS A 47 -3.15 8.81 7.22
C LYS A 47 -1.92 8.78 8.13
N GLU A 48 -1.84 7.84 9.07
CA GLU A 48 -0.73 7.71 10.02
C GLU A 48 0.58 7.41 9.28
N VAL A 49 0.59 6.44 8.36
CA VAL A 49 1.77 6.09 7.55
C VAL A 49 2.17 7.24 6.64
N GLY A 50 1.22 7.88 5.95
CA GLY A 50 1.50 9.01 5.06
C GLY A 50 2.06 10.22 5.82
N THR A 51 1.65 10.44 7.08
CA THR A 51 2.19 11.51 7.93
C THR A 51 3.61 11.18 8.39
N ALA A 52 3.83 9.94 8.83
CA ALA A 52 5.15 9.49 9.32
C ALA A 52 6.18 9.31 8.20
N SER A 53 5.72 8.96 7.00
CA SER A 53 6.55 8.68 5.82
C SER A 53 5.89 9.27 4.57
N PRO A 54 6.08 10.56 4.25
CA PRO A 54 5.38 11.23 3.14
C PRO A 54 5.61 10.60 1.76
N GLN A 55 6.71 9.87 1.58
CA GLN A 55 7.03 9.16 0.33
C GLN A 55 6.57 7.69 0.34
N ALA A 56 5.88 7.25 1.40
CA ALA A 56 5.39 5.89 1.50
C ALA A 56 4.41 5.57 0.37
N GLN A 57 4.61 4.43 -0.29
CA GLN A 57 3.65 3.88 -1.24
C GLN A 57 2.69 2.94 -0.50
N MET A 58 1.42 3.20 -0.61
CA MET A 58 0.36 2.48 0.11
C MET A 58 -0.69 1.99 -0.85
N GLU A 59 -1.04 0.73 -0.74
CA GLU A 59 -2.07 0.11 -1.57
C GLU A 59 -3.08 -0.60 -0.69
N VAL A 60 -4.37 -0.35 -0.91
CA VAL A 60 -5.46 -1.08 -0.28
C VAL A 60 -6.03 -2.03 -1.31
N VAL A 61 -5.87 -3.33 -1.08
CA VAL A 61 -6.40 -4.39 -1.94
C VAL A 61 -7.66 -4.96 -1.30
N MET A 62 -8.75 -4.96 -2.06
CA MET A 62 -10.07 -5.29 -1.55
C MET A 62 -10.70 -6.45 -2.32
N TYR A 63 -11.21 -7.44 -1.58
CA TYR A 63 -11.98 -8.55 -2.12
C TYR A 63 -13.01 -9.02 -1.09
N ALA A 64 -13.69 -10.15 -1.33
CA ALA A 64 -14.84 -10.59 -0.53
C ALA A 64 -15.88 -9.47 -0.41
N LYS A 65 -16.02 -8.84 0.75
CA LYS A 65 -16.90 -7.69 1.01
C LYS A 65 -16.14 -6.39 1.28
N GLY A 66 -14.81 -6.42 1.29
CA GLY A 66 -13.98 -5.24 1.55
C GLY A 66 -14.16 -4.13 0.52
N PHE A 67 -14.51 -4.47 -0.73
CA PHE A 67 -14.75 -3.48 -1.79
C PHE A 67 -15.96 -2.56 -1.51
N GLU A 68 -16.84 -2.92 -0.57
CA GLU A 68 -17.96 -2.05 -0.19
C GLU A 68 -17.49 -0.70 0.36
N LEU A 69 -16.25 -0.62 0.89
CA LEU A 69 -15.62 0.64 1.30
C LEU A 69 -15.61 1.71 0.19
N VAL A 70 -15.41 1.29 -1.05
CA VAL A 70 -15.27 2.18 -2.22
C VAL A 70 -16.55 2.26 -3.08
N MET A 71 -17.66 1.78 -2.56
CA MET A 71 -18.98 1.89 -3.22
C MET A 71 -19.79 3.05 -2.62
N PRO A 72 -20.05 4.14 -3.36
CA PRO A 72 -20.81 5.28 -2.84
C PRO A 72 -22.18 4.93 -2.27
N GLU A 73 -22.83 3.91 -2.83
CA GLU A 73 -24.16 3.47 -2.38
C GLU A 73 -24.16 2.65 -1.09
N ARG A 74 -22.98 2.15 -0.67
CA ARG A 74 -22.86 1.24 0.49
C ARG A 74 -21.97 1.75 1.60
N SER A 75 -20.98 2.57 1.25
CA SER A 75 -19.99 3.07 2.21
C SER A 75 -20.43 4.38 2.84
N LEU A 76 -20.33 4.46 4.16
CA LEU A 76 -20.48 5.71 4.91
C LEU A 76 -19.17 6.52 4.97
N LEU A 77 -18.06 5.97 4.40
CA LEU A 77 -16.71 6.52 4.51
C LEU A 77 -16.17 7.03 3.15
N ILE A 78 -17.06 7.33 2.22
CA ILE A 78 -16.68 7.75 0.86
C ILE A 78 -15.87 9.05 0.85
N ASN A 79 -16.18 9.98 1.75
CA ASN A 79 -15.44 11.24 1.84
C ASN A 79 -14.01 11.01 2.32
N GLU A 80 -13.82 10.12 3.28
CA GLU A 80 -12.52 9.71 3.80
C GLU A 80 -11.71 8.95 2.74
N VAL A 81 -12.35 8.10 1.94
CA VAL A 81 -11.73 7.44 0.78
C VAL A 81 -11.24 8.48 -0.21
N LYS A 82 -12.09 9.42 -0.60
CA LYS A 82 -11.72 10.50 -1.54
C LYS A 82 -10.60 11.37 -0.98
N GLU A 83 -10.59 11.63 0.31
CA GLU A 83 -9.51 12.37 0.97
C GLU A 83 -8.19 11.59 0.91
N ALA A 84 -8.21 10.29 1.21
CA ALA A 84 -7.03 9.43 1.10
C ALA A 84 -6.49 9.37 -0.35
N MET A 85 -7.36 9.37 -1.35
CA MET A 85 -6.99 9.34 -2.78
C MET A 85 -6.33 10.64 -3.27
N LYS A 86 -6.38 11.74 -2.53
CA LYS A 86 -5.62 12.96 -2.85
C LYS A 86 -4.11 12.75 -2.73
N ASN A 87 -3.68 11.79 -1.93
CA ASN A 87 -2.28 11.39 -1.88
C ASN A 87 -1.95 10.52 -3.09
N PRO A 88 -1.06 10.97 -4.01
CA PRO A 88 -0.72 10.22 -5.23
C PRO A 88 -0.02 8.88 -4.94
N ASN A 89 0.48 8.68 -3.72
CA ASN A 89 1.12 7.44 -3.28
C ASN A 89 0.13 6.44 -2.66
N VAL A 90 -1.17 6.75 -2.64
CA VAL A 90 -2.24 5.86 -2.16
C VAL A 90 -3.01 5.34 -3.35
N SER A 91 -3.19 4.02 -3.42
CA SER A 91 -4.03 3.36 -4.42
C SER A 91 -5.05 2.43 -3.77
N PHE A 92 -6.23 2.37 -4.36
CA PHE A 92 -7.30 1.44 -3.99
C PHE A 92 -7.55 0.49 -5.15
N LYS A 93 -7.43 -0.81 -4.91
CA LYS A 93 -7.60 -1.86 -5.93
C LYS A 93 -8.63 -2.88 -5.50
N VAL A 94 -9.52 -3.22 -6.42
CA VAL A 94 -10.58 -4.20 -6.19
C VAL A 94 -10.39 -5.41 -7.09
N CYS A 95 -10.59 -6.60 -6.54
CA CYS A 95 -10.58 -7.85 -7.27
C CYS A 95 -11.74 -7.92 -8.28
N ALA A 96 -11.43 -8.09 -9.56
CA ALA A 96 -12.44 -8.22 -10.60
C ALA A 96 -13.35 -9.45 -10.39
N ILE A 97 -12.78 -10.54 -9.87
CA ILE A 97 -13.55 -11.76 -9.53
C ILE A 97 -14.55 -11.45 -8.41
N ALA A 98 -14.16 -10.68 -7.40
CA ALA A 98 -15.07 -10.30 -6.31
C ALA A 98 -16.22 -9.43 -6.81
N LEU A 99 -15.97 -8.48 -7.70
CA LEU A 99 -17.01 -7.67 -8.33
C LEU A 99 -17.97 -8.54 -9.13
N LYS A 100 -17.45 -9.42 -10.00
CA LYS A 100 -18.27 -10.34 -10.80
C LYS A 100 -19.17 -11.22 -9.92
N ASN A 101 -18.61 -11.82 -8.87
CA ASN A 101 -19.35 -12.72 -7.97
C ASN A 101 -20.45 -12.00 -7.16
N ASN A 102 -20.36 -10.67 -7.05
CA ASN A 102 -21.36 -9.84 -6.35
C ASN A 102 -22.22 -9.01 -7.29
N ASN A 103 -22.15 -9.24 -8.62
CA ASN A 103 -22.87 -8.49 -9.64
C ASN A 103 -22.65 -6.96 -9.53
N VAL A 104 -21.42 -6.56 -9.25
CA VAL A 104 -21.02 -5.16 -9.15
C VAL A 104 -20.19 -4.77 -10.36
N TYR A 105 -20.50 -3.62 -10.95
CA TYR A 105 -19.75 -3.04 -12.06
C TYR A 105 -18.74 -2.02 -11.57
N LYS A 106 -17.62 -1.89 -12.28
CA LYS A 106 -16.59 -0.89 -11.97
C LYS A 106 -17.15 0.54 -11.88
N SER A 107 -18.17 0.86 -12.69
CA SER A 107 -18.85 2.17 -12.68
C SER A 107 -19.56 2.49 -11.37
N GLN A 108 -19.80 1.51 -10.52
CA GLN A 108 -20.42 1.67 -9.19
C GLN A 108 -19.38 1.99 -8.09
N LEU A 109 -18.09 2.01 -8.45
CA LEU A 109 -17.00 2.35 -7.53
C LEU A 109 -16.65 3.84 -7.63
N VAL A 110 -16.04 4.37 -6.59
CA VAL A 110 -15.46 5.72 -6.60
C VAL A 110 -14.51 5.86 -7.78
N ALA A 111 -14.58 6.98 -8.49
CA ALA A 111 -13.67 7.27 -9.60
C ALA A 111 -12.21 7.24 -9.13
N GLY A 112 -11.32 6.63 -9.91
CA GLY A 112 -9.91 6.44 -9.56
C GLY A 112 -9.59 5.12 -8.86
N VAL A 113 -10.60 4.35 -8.42
CA VAL A 113 -10.39 2.98 -7.94
C VAL A 113 -10.03 2.08 -9.13
N GLU A 114 -8.97 1.31 -8.98
CA GLU A 114 -8.50 0.36 -9.99
C GLU A 114 -9.07 -1.03 -9.76
N THR A 115 -9.08 -1.85 -10.81
CA THR A 115 -9.40 -3.28 -10.70
C THR A 115 -8.19 -4.12 -11.05
N VAL A 116 -7.98 -5.19 -10.29
CA VAL A 116 -6.97 -6.22 -10.59
C VAL A 116 -7.68 -7.52 -10.97
N PRO A 117 -7.16 -8.29 -11.93
CA PRO A 117 -7.79 -9.55 -12.36
C PRO A 117 -7.94 -10.54 -11.21
N ASP A 118 -6.88 -10.71 -10.42
CA ASP A 118 -6.81 -11.61 -9.27
C ASP A 118 -6.04 -10.96 -8.12
N VAL A 119 -6.71 -10.80 -7.00
CA VAL A 119 -6.15 -10.18 -5.80
C VAL A 119 -5.06 -11.03 -5.15
N ILE A 120 -5.15 -12.36 -5.24
CA ILE A 120 -4.13 -13.23 -4.66
C ILE A 120 -2.80 -13.04 -5.39
N HIS A 121 -2.85 -12.98 -6.72
CA HIS A 121 -1.67 -12.66 -7.52
C HIS A 121 -1.11 -11.27 -7.18
N GLU A 122 -1.95 -10.26 -7.04
CA GLU A 122 -1.53 -8.91 -6.64
C GLU A 122 -0.81 -8.92 -5.29
N LEU A 123 -1.40 -9.56 -4.27
CA LEU A 123 -0.80 -9.64 -2.93
C LEU A 123 0.55 -10.38 -2.93
N VAL A 124 0.65 -11.49 -3.68
CA VAL A 124 1.91 -12.25 -3.79
C VAL A 124 2.97 -11.42 -4.50
N SER A 125 2.63 -10.77 -5.62
CA SER A 125 3.55 -9.91 -6.36
C SER A 125 4.09 -8.78 -5.50
N LYS A 126 3.23 -8.11 -4.72
CA LYS A 126 3.66 -7.05 -3.79
C LYS A 126 4.66 -7.57 -2.75
N GLN A 127 4.42 -8.75 -2.19
CA GLN A 127 5.34 -9.34 -1.21
C GLN A 127 6.67 -9.75 -1.86
N GLN A 128 6.66 -10.28 -3.09
CA GLN A 128 7.88 -10.56 -3.85
C GLN A 128 8.68 -9.27 -4.11
N ASP A 129 8.00 -8.15 -4.35
CA ASP A 129 8.59 -6.82 -4.51
C ASP A 129 8.95 -6.16 -3.17
N ARG A 130 8.97 -6.91 -2.07
CA ARG A 130 9.33 -6.46 -0.72
C ARG A 130 8.41 -5.39 -0.14
N TRP A 131 7.14 -5.41 -0.48
CA TRP A 131 6.13 -4.61 0.22
C TRP A 131 5.83 -5.25 1.58
N GLY A 132 5.67 -4.41 2.60
CA GLY A 132 5.06 -4.85 3.85
C GLY A 132 3.61 -5.28 3.61
N TYR A 133 3.14 -6.27 4.34
CA TYR A 133 1.76 -6.76 4.26
C TYR A 133 1.06 -6.59 5.60
N ILE A 134 -0.13 -6.02 5.58
CA ILE A 134 -0.98 -5.87 6.76
C ILE A 134 -2.38 -6.38 6.43
N LYS A 135 -2.81 -7.42 7.14
CA LYS A 135 -4.23 -7.82 7.14
C LYS A 135 -5.03 -6.84 7.97
N VAL A 136 -6.09 -6.28 7.36
CA VAL A 136 -6.97 -5.35 8.06
C VAL A 136 -7.98 -6.13 8.89
N MET A 137 -7.86 -6.05 10.20
CA MET A 137 -8.70 -6.71 11.19
C MET A 137 -8.75 -5.85 12.45
N HIS A 138 -9.86 -5.87 13.18
CA HIS A 138 -10.00 -5.30 14.54
C HIS A 138 -9.97 -6.37 15.61
#